data_08503fd74c217cb49c6da45dd766968a
#
_entry.id   08503fd74c217cb49c6da45dd766968a
#
_cell.length_a   1.000
_cell.length_b   1.000
_cell.length_c   1.000
_cell.angle_alpha   90.00
_cell.angle_beta   90.00
_cell.angle_gamma   90.00
#
_symmetry.space_group_name_H-M   'P 1'
#
loop_
_entity.id
_entity.type
_entity.pdbx_description
1 polymer ?
#
loop_
_entity_poly.entity_id
_entity_poly.type
_entity_poly.pdbx_seq_one_letter_code
_entity_poly.pdbx_strand_id
1 'polypeptide(L)'
;MPRASRRAWLGGAAAAAGTMMLPARRVVAASDERVVEEAKSPFNHVVVAETEDVRTMYFVVDGTYYIESRLDRRQPLALDLDYTRTMMAGFLVQPQIKRLLMIGFGGGTISNYLFRRFPGLEVDAVDIDGEVIRLARKYFEVPDDPKYRTHAADGRLFVEQSDPAMKWDMIMLDAFRGVFVPFHLKTREYYALLKSRLSDDGVVVANLHNATPMYAHDRVTFDESFPGGYAFMAESSRQTTFVASASARQIGAYELRKNATKLDPHFDFDLHGLAARWYLGRDYDPNVAVLRDDFPEGQTPKGADRHNVRCEGPDCPYRMR
;
A
#
# COMPACT_ATOMS: atom_id res chain seq x y z
N MET A 1 -11.11 77.71 19.02
CA MET A 1 -10.87 76.37 19.64
C MET A 1 -10.86 75.37 18.54
N PRO A 2 -9.72 74.82 18.16
CA PRO A 2 -9.67 73.82 17.09
C PRO A 2 -9.64 72.37 17.66
N ARG A 3 -10.44 71.50 17.05
CA ARG A 3 -10.48 70.06 17.32
C ARG A 3 -9.37 69.36 16.55
N ALA A 4 -8.54 68.59 17.25
CA ALA A 4 -7.50 67.75 16.71
C ALA A 4 -8.09 66.49 16.13
N SER A 5 -7.79 66.18 14.86
CA SER A 5 -8.09 64.94 14.20
C SER A 5 -6.98 63.90 14.45
N ARG A 6 -7.31 62.76 15.06
CA ARG A 6 -6.42 61.63 15.16
C ARG A 6 -6.58 60.71 13.90
N ARG A 7 -5.58 60.67 13.05
CA ARG A 7 -5.45 59.66 12.01
C ARG A 7 -4.93 58.34 12.65
N ALA A 8 -5.78 57.32 12.61
CA ALA A 8 -5.35 55.98 12.95
C ALA A 8 -4.64 55.36 11.73
N TRP A 9 -3.42 54.90 11.94
CA TRP A 9 -2.67 54.05 11.02
C TRP A 9 -3.16 52.61 11.21
N LEU A 10 -3.79 52.05 10.19
CA LEU A 10 -4.02 50.62 10.08
C LEU A 10 -2.80 49.99 9.37
N GLY A 11 -1.90 49.45 10.16
CA GLY A 11 -0.84 48.58 9.65
C GLY A 11 -1.40 47.19 9.40
N GLY A 12 -1.58 46.86 8.15
CA GLY A 12 -1.91 45.48 7.74
C GLY A 12 -0.69 44.55 7.91
N ALA A 13 -0.74 43.67 8.88
CA ALA A 13 0.19 42.55 8.95
C ALA A 13 -0.28 41.45 7.99
N ALA A 14 0.40 41.33 6.86
CA ALA A 14 0.25 40.18 6.00
C ALA A 14 0.88 38.98 6.71
N ALA A 15 0.04 38.09 7.25
CA ALA A 15 0.48 36.79 7.73
C ALA A 15 0.86 35.92 6.53
N ALA A 16 2.15 35.78 6.28
CA ALA A 16 2.68 34.75 5.39
C ALA A 16 2.44 33.42 6.06
N ALA A 17 1.43 32.67 5.58
CA ALA A 17 1.25 31.29 5.91
C ALA A 17 2.38 30.48 5.24
N GLY A 18 3.51 30.38 5.93
CA GLY A 18 4.56 29.45 5.58
C GLY A 18 4.07 28.04 5.84
N THR A 19 3.76 27.31 4.78
CA THR A 19 3.53 25.87 4.84
C THR A 19 4.84 25.22 5.29
N MET A 20 5.00 24.97 6.59
CA MET A 20 6.07 24.15 7.11
C MET A 20 5.85 22.72 6.57
N MET A 21 6.50 22.38 5.45
CA MET A 21 6.79 21.02 5.10
C MET A 21 7.66 20.46 6.23
N LEU A 22 7.05 19.70 7.13
CA LEU A 22 7.81 18.88 8.06
C LEU A 22 8.65 17.92 7.21
N PRO A 23 9.97 17.90 7.37
CA PRO A 23 10.81 16.98 6.63
C PRO A 23 10.34 15.56 6.96
N ALA A 24 10.14 14.75 5.91
CA ALA A 24 10.02 13.32 6.08
C ALA A 24 11.13 12.89 7.05
N ARG A 25 10.76 12.26 8.16
CA ARG A 25 11.72 11.82 9.17
C ARG A 25 12.78 11.01 8.42
N ARG A 26 13.99 11.53 8.34
CA ARG A 26 15.16 10.70 8.05
C ARG A 26 15.17 9.62 9.13
N VAL A 27 14.71 8.43 8.80
CA VAL A 27 15.01 7.27 9.60
C VAL A 27 16.49 6.99 9.31
N VAL A 28 17.36 7.64 10.05
CA VAL A 28 18.72 7.16 10.23
C VAL A 28 18.52 5.78 10.83
N ALA A 29 19.12 4.73 10.25
CA ALA A 29 19.19 3.42 10.91
C ALA A 29 19.44 3.68 12.40
N ALA A 30 18.59 3.12 13.28
CA ALA A 30 18.73 3.38 14.70
C ALA A 30 20.18 3.11 15.08
N SER A 31 20.78 3.90 15.98
CA SER A 31 22.22 3.87 16.28
C SER A 31 22.74 2.47 16.65
N ASP A 32 21.86 1.52 16.89
CA ASP A 32 22.13 0.15 17.35
C ASP A 32 21.83 -0.92 16.27
N GLU A 33 21.40 -0.55 15.05
CA GLU A 33 21.17 -1.50 13.96
C GLU A 33 22.47 -1.81 13.22
N ARG A 34 22.72 -3.11 13.02
CA ARG A 34 23.83 -3.62 12.21
C ARG A 34 23.33 -4.01 10.83
N VAL A 35 23.90 -3.45 9.78
CA VAL A 35 23.63 -3.91 8.41
C VAL A 35 24.15 -5.35 8.26
N VAL A 36 23.28 -6.25 7.84
CA VAL A 36 23.60 -7.67 7.61
C VAL A 36 23.77 -8.01 6.15
N GLU A 37 23.03 -7.32 5.28
CA GLU A 37 23.23 -7.45 3.83
C GLU A 37 22.71 -6.20 3.10
N GLU A 38 23.38 -5.86 2.00
CA GLU A 38 23.01 -4.78 1.09
C GLU A 38 23.02 -5.34 -0.34
N ALA A 39 22.00 -5.02 -1.12
CA ALA A 39 21.88 -5.40 -2.52
C ALA A 39 21.39 -4.22 -3.36
N LYS A 40 21.91 -4.14 -4.59
CA LYS A 40 21.47 -3.15 -5.59
C LYS A 40 20.98 -3.89 -6.81
N SER A 41 19.80 -3.54 -7.25
CA SER A 41 19.16 -4.02 -8.46
C SER A 41 18.84 -2.84 -9.40
N PRO A 42 18.35 -3.08 -10.60
CA PRO A 42 17.80 -2.02 -11.45
C PRO A 42 16.59 -1.30 -10.83
N PHE A 43 15.93 -1.91 -9.83
CA PHE A 43 14.70 -1.41 -9.24
C PHE A 43 14.94 -0.70 -7.90
N ASN A 44 15.73 -1.31 -7.02
CA ASN A 44 15.90 -0.86 -5.65
C ASN A 44 17.35 -0.94 -5.18
N HIS A 45 17.66 -0.11 -4.21
CA HIS A 45 18.79 -0.30 -3.32
C HIS A 45 18.22 -0.80 -1.98
N VAL A 46 18.41 -2.08 -1.69
CA VAL A 46 17.82 -2.78 -0.54
C VAL A 46 18.88 -2.97 0.54
N VAL A 47 18.54 -2.63 1.76
CA VAL A 47 19.40 -2.85 2.93
C VAL A 47 18.62 -3.67 3.95
N VAL A 48 19.19 -4.77 4.41
CA VAL A 48 18.70 -5.52 5.57
C VAL A 48 19.60 -5.20 6.76
N ALA A 49 18.98 -4.69 7.81
CA ALA A 49 19.65 -4.40 9.06
C ALA A 49 18.95 -5.10 10.24
N GLU A 50 19.67 -5.33 11.32
CA GLU A 50 19.11 -5.98 12.50
C GLU A 50 19.64 -5.39 13.80
N THR A 51 18.80 -5.38 14.81
CA THR A 51 19.16 -5.33 16.23
C THR A 51 19.20 -6.74 16.80
N GLU A 52 19.31 -6.89 18.13
CA GLU A 52 19.21 -8.20 18.79
C GLU A 52 17.89 -8.93 18.44
N ASP A 53 16.77 -8.22 18.44
CA ASP A 53 15.44 -8.80 18.31
C ASP A 53 14.71 -8.50 17.00
N VAL A 54 15.05 -7.40 16.33
CA VAL A 54 14.30 -6.89 15.18
C VAL A 54 15.17 -6.91 13.93
N ARG A 55 14.58 -7.37 12.84
CA ARG A 55 15.15 -7.29 11.50
C ARG A 55 14.30 -6.36 10.63
N THR A 56 14.97 -5.44 9.94
CA THR A 56 14.31 -4.43 9.12
C THR A 56 14.86 -4.51 7.70
N MET A 57 13.96 -4.49 6.71
CA MET A 57 14.28 -4.26 5.32
C MET A 57 14.01 -2.80 5.00
N TYR A 58 14.98 -2.15 4.39
CA TYR A 58 14.91 -0.77 3.93
C TYR A 58 15.05 -0.70 2.42
N PHE A 59 14.26 0.18 1.79
CA PHE A 59 14.60 0.70 0.48
C PHE A 59 15.27 2.06 0.65
N VAL A 60 16.38 2.25 -0.07
CA VAL A 60 17.15 3.48 -0.01
C VAL A 60 16.92 4.27 -1.29
N VAL A 61 16.24 5.42 -1.18
CA VAL A 61 15.95 6.32 -2.29
C VAL A 61 16.58 7.68 -1.98
N ASP A 62 17.47 8.13 -2.83
CA ASP A 62 18.21 9.41 -2.67
C ASP A 62 18.87 9.54 -1.27
N GLY A 63 19.44 8.45 -0.77
CA GLY A 63 20.08 8.39 0.55
C GLY A 63 19.13 8.37 1.74
N THR A 64 17.82 8.32 1.50
CA THR A 64 16.79 8.19 2.55
C THR A 64 16.37 6.72 2.67
N TYR A 65 16.35 6.22 3.91
CA TYR A 65 15.95 4.86 4.24
C TYR A 65 14.44 4.83 4.50
N TYR A 66 13.71 4.02 3.75
CA TYR A 66 12.29 3.77 3.93
C TYR A 66 12.12 2.35 4.46
N ILE A 67 11.37 2.21 5.56
CA ILE A 67 11.07 0.89 6.12
C ILE A 67 10.02 0.22 5.22
N GLU A 68 10.40 -0.90 4.63
CA GLU A 68 9.51 -1.73 3.81
C GLU A 68 8.93 -2.91 4.60
N SER A 69 9.75 -3.48 5.50
CA SER A 69 9.31 -4.60 6.32
C SER A 69 10.07 -4.67 7.63
N ARG A 70 9.38 -5.09 8.68
CA ARG A 70 9.98 -5.38 9.99
C ARG A 70 9.54 -6.75 10.47
N LEU A 71 10.46 -7.45 11.11
CA LEU A 71 10.28 -8.76 11.73
C LEU A 71 10.82 -8.71 13.16
N ASP A 72 9.94 -8.78 14.15
CA ASP A 72 10.36 -9.09 15.54
C ASP A 72 10.61 -10.60 15.62
N ARG A 73 11.87 -10.99 15.82
CA ARG A 73 12.28 -12.41 15.89
C ARG A 73 11.71 -13.15 17.09
N ARG A 74 11.26 -12.42 18.12
CA ARG A 74 10.56 -13.01 19.29
C ARG A 74 9.09 -13.27 18.97
N GLN A 75 8.53 -12.52 18.02
CA GLN A 75 7.15 -12.63 17.57
C GLN A 75 7.06 -12.56 16.03
N PRO A 76 7.61 -13.56 15.32
CA PRO A 76 7.83 -13.49 13.88
C PRO A 76 6.54 -13.43 13.05
N LEU A 77 5.40 -13.66 13.67
CA LEU A 77 4.09 -13.48 13.05
C LEU A 77 3.39 -12.17 13.43
N ALA A 78 3.99 -11.31 14.26
CA ALA A 78 3.38 -10.03 14.56
C ALA A 78 3.40 -9.10 13.34
N LEU A 79 2.26 -8.43 13.11
CA LEU A 79 2.17 -7.32 12.13
C LEU A 79 2.60 -6.02 12.83
N ASP A 80 3.91 -5.73 12.81
CA ASP A 80 4.51 -4.62 13.57
C ASP A 80 4.10 -3.24 13.02
N LEU A 81 4.01 -3.11 11.70
CA LEU A 81 3.57 -1.87 11.04
C LEU A 81 2.03 -1.81 11.04
N ASP A 82 1.46 -0.72 11.54
CA ASP A 82 0.02 -0.60 11.75
C ASP A 82 -0.82 -0.69 10.46
N TYR A 83 -0.29 -0.21 9.34
CA TYR A 83 -0.99 -0.33 8.06
C TYR A 83 -1.18 -1.80 7.63
N THR A 84 -0.24 -2.68 7.98
CA THR A 84 -0.38 -4.11 7.65
C THR A 84 -1.58 -4.73 8.34
N ARG A 85 -1.92 -4.26 9.55
CA ARG A 85 -3.15 -4.63 10.24
C ARG A 85 -4.39 -4.06 9.58
N THR A 86 -4.33 -2.83 9.07
CA THR A 86 -5.49 -2.26 8.34
C THR A 86 -5.77 -3.00 7.03
N MET A 87 -4.76 -3.56 6.37
CA MET A 87 -4.96 -4.38 5.17
C MET A 87 -5.75 -5.67 5.45
N MET A 88 -5.79 -6.14 6.69
CA MET A 88 -6.64 -7.26 7.09
C MET A 88 -8.14 -6.93 7.01
N ALA A 89 -8.52 -5.68 6.81
CA ALA A 89 -9.90 -5.27 6.57
C ALA A 89 -10.55 -5.97 5.35
N GLY A 90 -9.76 -6.45 4.40
CA GLY A 90 -10.25 -7.30 3.31
C GLY A 90 -11.04 -8.51 3.80
N PHE A 91 -10.59 -9.12 4.89
CA PHE A 91 -11.26 -10.26 5.52
C PHE A 91 -12.58 -9.89 6.19
N LEU A 92 -12.75 -8.63 6.61
CA LEU A 92 -14.04 -8.17 7.14
C LEU A 92 -15.12 -8.15 6.06
N VAL A 93 -14.73 -7.92 4.80
CA VAL A 93 -15.64 -7.88 3.66
C VAL A 93 -15.81 -9.27 3.04
N GLN A 94 -14.72 -10.03 2.88
CA GLN A 94 -14.71 -11.40 2.38
C GLN A 94 -13.95 -12.32 3.33
N PRO A 95 -14.65 -12.98 4.27
CA PRO A 95 -14.02 -13.79 5.31
C PRO A 95 -13.53 -15.17 4.85
N GLN A 96 -13.85 -15.58 3.63
CA GLN A 96 -13.49 -16.90 3.09
C GLN A 96 -12.55 -16.75 1.91
N ILE A 97 -11.26 -16.82 2.19
CA ILE A 97 -10.20 -16.67 1.19
C ILE A 97 -9.46 -18.00 1.04
N LYS A 98 -9.36 -18.50 -0.18
CA LYS A 98 -8.57 -19.68 -0.54
C LYS A 98 -7.36 -19.31 -1.39
N ARG A 99 -7.47 -18.27 -2.20
CA ARG A 99 -6.40 -17.82 -3.09
C ARG A 99 -6.16 -16.32 -2.89
N LEU A 100 -4.94 -15.99 -2.52
CA LEU A 100 -4.44 -14.62 -2.33
C LEU A 100 -3.41 -14.29 -3.41
N LEU A 101 -3.58 -13.14 -4.06
CA LEU A 101 -2.52 -12.49 -4.82
C LEU A 101 -2.03 -11.28 -4.04
N MET A 102 -0.73 -11.21 -3.80
CA MET A 102 -0.05 -10.06 -3.20
C MET A 102 0.82 -9.37 -4.24
N ILE A 103 0.54 -8.13 -4.57
CA ILE A 103 1.34 -7.27 -5.46
C ILE A 103 2.15 -6.31 -4.60
N GLY A 104 3.47 -6.45 -4.63
CA GLY A 104 4.40 -5.91 -3.67
C GLY A 104 4.64 -6.92 -2.54
N PHE A 105 5.87 -7.39 -2.41
CA PHE A 105 6.21 -8.44 -1.46
C PHE A 105 6.98 -7.92 -0.25
N GLY A 106 7.99 -7.07 -0.50
CA GLY A 106 8.89 -6.62 0.55
C GLY A 106 9.51 -7.80 1.29
N GLY A 107 9.45 -7.81 2.62
CA GLY A 107 9.88 -8.94 3.45
C GLY A 107 8.86 -10.08 3.53
N GLY A 108 7.72 -9.97 2.86
CA GLY A 108 6.65 -10.98 2.89
C GLY A 108 5.84 -10.99 4.18
N THR A 109 5.94 -9.98 5.04
CA THR A 109 5.34 -9.96 6.38
C THR A 109 3.84 -10.24 6.35
N ILE A 110 3.09 -9.57 5.45
CA ILE A 110 1.64 -9.76 5.32
C ILE A 110 1.31 -11.17 4.84
N SER A 111 1.92 -11.59 3.74
CA SER A 111 1.61 -12.89 3.13
C SER A 111 2.09 -14.07 3.99
N ASN A 112 3.23 -13.95 4.70
CA ASN A 112 3.69 -14.94 5.67
C ASN A 112 2.71 -15.09 6.83
N TYR A 113 2.26 -13.95 7.38
CA TYR A 113 1.24 -13.92 8.45
C TYR A 113 -0.02 -14.66 8.02
N LEU A 114 -0.58 -14.31 6.87
CA LEU A 114 -1.82 -14.89 6.36
C LEU A 114 -1.67 -16.37 6.05
N PHE A 115 -0.58 -16.78 5.41
CA PHE A 115 -0.34 -18.18 5.09
C PHE A 115 -0.30 -19.08 6.33
N ARG A 116 0.30 -18.59 7.40
CA ARG A 116 0.41 -19.35 8.67
C ARG A 116 -0.87 -19.32 9.49
N ARG A 117 -1.71 -18.27 9.35
CA ARG A 117 -2.98 -18.12 10.10
C ARG A 117 -4.17 -18.78 9.42
N PHE A 118 -4.10 -18.99 8.11
CA PHE A 118 -5.19 -19.58 7.32
C PHE A 118 -4.76 -20.88 6.67
N PRO A 119 -4.94 -22.05 7.34
CA PRO A 119 -4.58 -23.34 6.78
C PRO A 119 -5.27 -23.59 5.44
N GLY A 120 -4.49 -23.94 4.43
CA GLY A 120 -5.02 -24.21 3.09
C GLY A 120 -5.05 -23.00 2.15
N LEU A 121 -4.67 -21.81 2.63
CA LEU A 121 -4.50 -20.62 1.78
C LEU A 121 -3.41 -20.89 0.72
N GLU A 122 -3.71 -20.57 -0.53
CA GLU A 122 -2.72 -20.49 -1.60
C GLU A 122 -2.32 -19.03 -1.79
N VAL A 123 -1.01 -18.77 -1.84
CA VAL A 123 -0.43 -17.44 -1.99
C VAL A 123 0.39 -17.37 -3.26
N ASP A 124 0.09 -16.39 -4.08
CA ASP A 124 0.96 -15.86 -5.13
C ASP A 124 1.43 -14.48 -4.70
N ALA A 125 2.73 -14.33 -4.41
CA ALA A 125 3.32 -13.06 -4.02
C ALA A 125 4.27 -12.58 -5.12
N VAL A 126 4.04 -11.38 -5.62
CA VAL A 126 4.75 -10.82 -6.78
C VAL A 126 5.51 -9.59 -6.35
N ASP A 127 6.79 -9.55 -6.67
CA ASP A 127 7.62 -8.35 -6.57
C ASP A 127 8.41 -8.19 -7.86
N ILE A 128 8.58 -6.95 -8.28
CA ILE A 128 9.36 -6.67 -9.48
C ILE A 128 10.84 -6.99 -9.28
N ASP A 129 11.30 -6.95 -8.05
CA ASP A 129 12.70 -7.06 -7.69
C ASP A 129 13.03 -8.45 -7.12
N GLY A 130 13.72 -9.26 -7.92
CA GLY A 130 14.20 -10.58 -7.49
C GLY A 130 15.14 -10.54 -6.29
N GLU A 131 15.89 -9.42 -6.08
CA GLU A 131 16.73 -9.25 -4.91
C GLU A 131 15.92 -9.05 -3.63
N VAL A 132 14.78 -8.36 -3.70
CA VAL A 132 13.82 -8.25 -2.58
C VAL A 132 13.36 -9.65 -2.18
N ILE A 133 12.91 -10.46 -3.15
CA ILE A 133 12.46 -11.84 -2.89
C ILE A 133 13.59 -12.70 -2.30
N ARG A 134 14.80 -12.60 -2.85
CA ARG A 134 15.96 -13.33 -2.35
C ARG A 134 16.28 -12.99 -0.89
N LEU A 135 16.31 -11.70 -0.57
CA LEU A 135 16.58 -11.20 0.78
C LEU A 135 15.45 -11.56 1.76
N ALA A 136 14.20 -11.48 1.29
CA ALA A 136 13.05 -11.89 2.10
C ALA A 136 13.13 -13.38 2.46
N ARG A 137 13.38 -14.26 1.48
CA ARG A 137 13.55 -15.70 1.72
C ARG A 137 14.71 -16.01 2.67
N LYS A 138 15.79 -15.22 2.60
CA LYS A 138 16.96 -15.43 3.47
C LYS A 138 16.75 -14.93 4.90
N TYR A 139 15.97 -13.85 5.07
CA TYR A 139 15.96 -13.11 6.32
C TYR A 139 14.59 -12.96 6.99
N PHE A 140 13.48 -13.19 6.29
CA PHE A 140 12.13 -12.88 6.78
C PHE A 140 11.21 -14.10 6.87
N GLU A 141 11.80 -15.28 7.04
CA GLU A 141 11.06 -16.53 7.32
C GLU A 141 9.95 -16.86 6.31
N VAL A 142 10.20 -16.56 5.03
CA VAL A 142 9.28 -16.89 3.95
C VAL A 142 9.05 -18.41 3.89
N PRO A 143 7.79 -18.89 3.90
CA PRO A 143 7.49 -20.31 3.86
C PRO A 143 8.09 -21.00 2.62
N ASP A 144 8.64 -22.19 2.84
CA ASP A 144 9.03 -23.10 1.76
C ASP A 144 7.91 -24.17 1.59
N ASP A 145 6.87 -23.78 0.88
CA ASP A 145 5.67 -24.59 0.67
C ASP A 145 5.17 -24.42 -0.77
N PRO A 146 4.75 -25.48 -1.47
CA PRO A 146 4.26 -25.38 -2.86
C PRO A 146 3.02 -24.51 -3.02
N LYS A 147 2.27 -24.25 -1.95
CA LYS A 147 1.14 -23.32 -1.94
C LYS A 147 1.54 -21.86 -1.72
N TYR A 148 2.83 -21.62 -1.40
CA TYR A 148 3.37 -20.28 -1.21
C TYR A 148 4.38 -19.99 -2.32
N ARG A 149 3.95 -19.32 -3.36
CA ARG A 149 4.75 -19.04 -4.55
C ARG A 149 5.17 -17.56 -4.57
N THR A 150 6.45 -17.32 -4.84
CA THR A 150 6.97 -15.96 -5.06
C THR A 150 7.42 -15.80 -6.51
N HIS A 151 7.09 -14.67 -7.11
CA HIS A 151 7.32 -14.39 -8.52
C HIS A 151 8.08 -13.08 -8.68
N ALA A 152 9.27 -13.13 -9.31
CA ALA A 152 10.02 -11.92 -9.69
C ALA A 152 9.48 -11.41 -11.02
N ALA A 153 8.50 -10.51 -10.96
CA ALA A 153 7.82 -9.99 -12.14
C ALA A 153 7.15 -8.63 -11.83
N ASP A 154 6.93 -7.83 -12.88
CA ASP A 154 6.00 -6.70 -12.77
C ASP A 154 4.60 -7.20 -12.44
N GLY A 155 3.96 -6.58 -11.43
CA GLY A 155 2.66 -7.04 -10.91
C GLY A 155 1.54 -6.99 -11.95
N ARG A 156 1.55 -6.00 -12.84
CA ARG A 156 0.54 -5.90 -13.90
C ARG A 156 0.77 -6.96 -14.98
N LEU A 157 2.01 -7.11 -15.43
CA LEU A 157 2.36 -8.14 -16.43
C LEU A 157 2.08 -9.55 -15.90
N PHE A 158 2.35 -9.81 -14.62
CA PHE A 158 2.02 -11.09 -14.00
C PHE A 158 0.51 -11.39 -14.11
N VAL A 159 -0.34 -10.42 -13.79
CA VAL A 159 -1.80 -10.58 -13.88
C VAL A 159 -2.25 -10.73 -15.34
N GLU A 160 -1.68 -9.97 -16.27
CA GLU A 160 -2.00 -10.06 -17.71
C GLU A 160 -1.66 -11.43 -18.29
N GLN A 161 -0.51 -12.00 -17.90
CA GLN A 161 0.02 -13.26 -18.43
C GLN A 161 -0.53 -14.50 -17.71
N SER A 162 -1.16 -14.32 -16.55
CA SER A 162 -1.77 -15.44 -15.82
C SER A 162 -2.95 -16.05 -16.60
N ASP A 163 -3.23 -17.32 -16.36
CA ASP A 163 -4.39 -17.99 -16.97
C ASP A 163 -5.68 -17.20 -16.70
N PRO A 164 -6.43 -16.77 -17.71
CA PRO A 164 -7.70 -16.06 -17.56
C PRO A 164 -8.74 -16.80 -16.71
N ALA A 165 -8.67 -18.12 -16.64
CA ALA A 165 -9.54 -18.94 -15.79
C ALA A 165 -9.13 -18.91 -14.31
N MET A 166 -7.87 -18.53 -14.03
CA MET A 166 -7.40 -18.36 -12.65
C MET A 166 -8.04 -17.14 -12.02
N LYS A 167 -8.65 -17.34 -10.85
CA LYS A 167 -9.28 -16.28 -10.05
C LYS A 167 -8.70 -16.29 -8.65
N TRP A 168 -8.56 -15.08 -8.09
CA TRP A 168 -8.17 -14.87 -6.70
C TRP A 168 -9.38 -14.40 -5.89
N ASP A 169 -9.47 -14.86 -4.65
CA ASP A 169 -10.53 -14.41 -3.73
C ASP A 169 -10.16 -13.06 -3.10
N MET A 170 -8.85 -12.79 -3.01
CA MET A 170 -8.34 -11.50 -2.57
C MET A 170 -7.11 -11.12 -3.38
N ILE A 171 -7.09 -9.87 -3.83
CA ILE A 171 -5.90 -9.25 -4.42
C ILE A 171 -5.51 -8.07 -3.53
N MET A 172 -4.30 -8.13 -2.95
CA MET A 172 -3.73 -7.08 -2.14
C MET A 172 -2.70 -6.29 -2.94
N LEU A 173 -2.81 -4.97 -2.93
CA LEU A 173 -1.93 -4.03 -3.60
C LEU A 173 -1.13 -3.26 -2.55
N ASP A 174 0.16 -3.58 -2.43
CA ASP A 174 1.10 -2.96 -1.48
C ASP A 174 2.46 -2.69 -2.15
N ALA A 175 2.44 -2.33 -3.43
CA ALA A 175 3.63 -2.06 -4.21
C ALA A 175 3.97 -0.56 -4.17
N PHE A 176 5.09 -0.24 -3.52
CA PHE A 176 5.55 1.13 -3.38
C PHE A 176 6.95 1.33 -3.96
N ARG A 177 7.20 2.57 -4.41
CA ARG A 177 8.54 3.10 -4.64
C ARG A 177 8.69 4.36 -3.81
N GLY A 178 9.34 4.25 -2.66
CA GLY A 178 9.31 5.28 -1.63
C GLY A 178 7.90 5.43 -1.05
N VAL A 179 7.20 6.54 -1.31
CA VAL A 179 5.83 6.80 -0.81
C VAL A 179 4.75 6.70 -1.89
N PHE A 180 5.10 6.33 -3.11
CA PHE A 180 4.18 6.31 -4.24
C PHE A 180 3.96 4.90 -4.78
N VAL A 181 2.73 4.58 -5.11
CA VAL A 181 2.39 3.42 -5.93
C VAL A 181 2.82 3.71 -7.37
N PRO A 182 3.52 2.81 -8.06
CA PRO A 182 3.85 2.97 -9.48
C PRO A 182 2.62 3.26 -10.35
N PHE A 183 2.75 4.23 -11.26
CA PHE A 183 1.61 4.76 -12.02
C PHE A 183 0.78 3.67 -12.71
N HIS A 184 1.43 2.73 -13.39
CA HIS A 184 0.78 1.65 -14.15
C HIS A 184 0.02 0.63 -13.27
N LEU A 185 0.20 0.67 -11.93
CA LEU A 185 -0.49 -0.18 -10.97
C LEU A 185 -1.70 0.52 -10.31
N LYS A 186 -2.12 1.67 -10.82
CA LYS A 186 -3.24 2.44 -10.26
C LYS A 186 -4.13 3.12 -11.31
N THR A 187 -4.00 2.71 -12.56
CA THR A 187 -4.86 3.20 -13.65
C THR A 187 -6.20 2.46 -13.68
N ARG A 188 -7.20 3.07 -14.26
CA ARG A 188 -8.53 2.48 -14.48
C ARG A 188 -8.44 1.15 -15.23
N GLU A 189 -7.55 1.08 -16.22
CA GLU A 189 -7.33 -0.11 -17.04
C GLU A 189 -6.75 -1.25 -16.21
N TYR A 190 -5.80 -0.95 -15.33
CA TYR A 190 -5.25 -1.93 -14.40
C TYR A 190 -6.31 -2.43 -13.41
N TYR A 191 -7.10 -1.53 -12.83
CA TYR A 191 -8.18 -1.93 -11.92
C TYR A 191 -9.26 -2.77 -12.63
N ALA A 192 -9.56 -2.49 -13.90
CA ALA A 192 -10.45 -3.33 -14.71
C ALA A 192 -9.86 -4.74 -14.92
N LEU A 193 -8.56 -4.82 -15.17
CA LEU A 193 -7.84 -6.10 -15.25
C LEU A 193 -7.95 -6.87 -13.92
N LEU A 194 -7.63 -6.26 -12.79
CA LEU A 194 -7.75 -6.89 -11.47
C LEU A 194 -9.17 -7.40 -11.21
N LYS A 195 -10.18 -6.57 -11.50
CA LYS A 195 -11.59 -6.95 -11.36
C LYS A 195 -11.95 -8.18 -12.18
N SER A 196 -11.38 -8.30 -13.38
CA SER A 196 -11.58 -9.48 -14.24
C SER A 196 -10.92 -10.76 -13.69
N ARG A 197 -10.00 -10.64 -12.74
CA ARG A 197 -9.24 -11.74 -12.12
C ARG A 197 -9.70 -12.07 -10.71
N LEU A 198 -10.61 -11.32 -10.15
CA LEU A 198 -11.27 -11.66 -8.89
C LEU A 198 -12.32 -12.76 -9.09
N SER A 199 -12.52 -13.62 -8.10
CA SER A 199 -13.70 -14.48 -8.02
C SER A 199 -14.96 -13.63 -7.82
N ASP A 200 -16.15 -14.22 -7.98
CA ASP A 200 -17.44 -13.48 -7.96
C ASP A 200 -17.62 -12.64 -6.69
N ASP A 201 -17.23 -13.19 -5.54
CA ASP A 201 -17.25 -12.49 -4.24
C ASP A 201 -15.87 -11.95 -3.84
N GLY A 202 -14.91 -12.00 -4.75
CA GLY A 202 -13.54 -11.59 -4.50
C GLY A 202 -13.43 -10.11 -4.15
N VAL A 203 -12.37 -9.76 -3.42
CA VAL A 203 -12.10 -8.40 -2.98
C VAL A 203 -10.71 -7.91 -3.40
N VAL A 204 -10.63 -6.63 -3.73
CA VAL A 204 -9.36 -5.91 -3.83
C VAL A 204 -9.11 -5.15 -2.55
N VAL A 205 -7.86 -5.16 -2.09
CA VAL A 205 -7.36 -4.40 -0.93
C VAL A 205 -6.20 -3.56 -1.41
N ALA A 206 -6.32 -2.25 -1.40
CA ALA A 206 -5.29 -1.35 -1.89
C ALA A 206 -4.76 -0.46 -0.76
N ASN A 207 -3.45 -0.45 -0.57
CA ASN A 207 -2.78 0.47 0.34
C ASN A 207 -2.37 1.73 -0.42
N LEU A 208 -2.84 2.91 0.02
CA LEU A 208 -2.50 4.21 -0.56
C LEU A 208 -1.95 5.15 0.50
N HIS A 209 -0.95 5.93 0.13
CA HIS A 209 -0.38 6.93 1.02
C HIS A 209 -1.15 8.26 0.91
N ASN A 210 -1.89 8.65 1.95
CA ASN A 210 -2.83 9.77 1.95
C ASN A 210 -2.20 11.17 1.97
N ALA A 211 -0.88 11.27 2.10
CA ALA A 211 -0.17 12.56 2.09
C ALA A 211 0.59 12.83 0.77
N THR A 212 0.31 12.07 -0.29
CA THR A 212 0.93 12.32 -1.59
C THR A 212 0.10 13.29 -2.42
N PRO A 213 0.72 14.07 -3.32
CA PRO A 213 0.00 14.93 -4.25
C PRO A 213 -0.95 14.16 -5.19
N MET A 214 -0.73 12.85 -5.36
CA MET A 214 -1.56 11.99 -6.22
C MET A 214 -2.77 11.40 -5.50
N TYR A 215 -2.88 11.54 -4.18
CA TYR A 215 -3.91 10.85 -3.40
C TYR A 215 -5.34 11.06 -3.90
N ALA A 216 -5.71 12.28 -4.29
CA ALA A 216 -7.03 12.55 -4.83
C ALA A 216 -7.29 11.79 -6.15
N HIS A 217 -6.29 11.76 -7.04
CA HIS A 217 -6.36 10.99 -8.29
C HIS A 217 -6.42 9.49 -8.05
N ASP A 218 -5.61 8.98 -7.12
CA ASP A 218 -5.61 7.57 -6.72
C ASP A 218 -6.98 7.17 -6.18
N ARG A 219 -7.57 8.01 -5.32
CA ARG A 219 -8.89 7.79 -4.74
C ARG A 219 -10.02 7.80 -5.76
N VAL A 220 -10.09 8.84 -6.61
CA VAL A 220 -11.14 8.94 -7.62
C VAL A 220 -11.08 7.78 -8.59
N THR A 221 -9.86 7.35 -8.95
CA THR A 221 -9.67 6.21 -9.86
C THR A 221 -10.11 4.90 -9.23
N PHE A 222 -9.77 4.69 -7.95
CA PHE A 222 -10.21 3.50 -7.22
C PHE A 222 -11.74 3.47 -7.05
N ASP A 223 -12.34 4.57 -6.58
CA ASP A 223 -13.77 4.65 -6.29
C ASP A 223 -14.63 4.48 -7.55
N GLU A 224 -14.17 5.00 -8.71
CA GLU A 224 -14.87 4.77 -9.99
C GLU A 224 -14.72 3.33 -10.49
N SER A 225 -13.56 2.71 -10.26
CA SER A 225 -13.31 1.32 -10.70
C SER A 225 -14.02 0.30 -9.82
N PHE A 226 -14.15 0.61 -8.52
CA PHE A 226 -14.72 -0.26 -7.51
C PHE A 226 -15.78 0.49 -6.66
N PRO A 227 -16.98 0.73 -7.22
CA PRO A 227 -18.04 1.42 -6.48
C PRO A 227 -18.40 0.68 -5.18
N GLY A 228 -18.67 1.44 -4.14
CA GLY A 228 -19.09 0.88 -2.85
C GLY A 228 -17.96 0.38 -1.95
N GLY A 229 -16.73 0.80 -2.22
CA GLY A 229 -15.57 0.46 -1.40
C GLY A 229 -15.61 1.09 0.01
N TYR A 230 -14.80 0.52 0.88
CA TYR A 230 -14.56 0.98 2.25
C TYR A 230 -13.17 1.55 2.36
N ALA A 231 -12.99 2.50 3.25
CA ALA A 231 -11.69 3.03 3.61
C ALA A 231 -11.41 2.79 5.10
N PHE A 232 -10.18 2.41 5.40
CA PHE A 232 -9.68 2.16 6.74
C PHE A 232 -8.36 2.91 6.92
N MET A 233 -8.35 3.89 7.81
CA MET A 233 -7.15 4.69 8.07
C MET A 233 -6.23 3.98 9.06
N ALA A 234 -4.95 3.91 8.74
CA ALA A 234 -3.93 3.46 9.68
C ALA A 234 -3.72 4.50 10.78
N GLU A 235 -3.47 4.06 12.02
CA GLU A 235 -3.44 4.94 13.20
C GLU A 235 -2.16 5.78 13.28
N SER A 236 -1.02 5.19 12.94
CA SER A 236 0.29 5.82 13.13
C SER A 236 1.01 6.15 11.83
N SER A 237 0.55 5.62 10.71
CA SER A 237 1.09 5.90 9.38
C SER A 237 0.14 6.77 8.55
N ARG A 238 0.68 7.40 7.51
CA ARG A 238 -0.12 8.17 6.57
C ARG A 238 -0.63 7.29 5.42
N GLN A 239 -1.19 6.14 5.79
CA GLN A 239 -1.69 5.16 4.84
C GLN A 239 -3.17 4.92 5.09
N THR A 240 -3.88 4.69 4.01
CA THR A 240 -5.30 4.34 4.03
C THR A 240 -5.48 3.10 3.18
N THR A 241 -6.08 2.09 3.76
CA THR A 241 -6.43 0.86 3.07
C THR A 241 -7.83 0.97 2.48
N PHE A 242 -7.95 0.68 1.20
CA PHE A 242 -9.23 0.60 0.48
C PHE A 242 -9.59 -0.84 0.23
N VAL A 243 -10.85 -1.19 0.51
CA VAL A 243 -11.37 -2.53 0.30
C VAL A 243 -12.65 -2.44 -0.52
N ALA A 244 -12.72 -3.18 -1.62
CA ALA A 244 -13.91 -3.23 -2.44
C ALA A 244 -14.16 -4.63 -3.01
N SER A 245 -15.42 -5.01 -3.13
CA SER A 245 -15.83 -6.27 -3.74
C SER A 245 -15.93 -6.15 -5.27
N ALA A 246 -15.57 -7.20 -5.99
CA ALA A 246 -15.75 -7.29 -7.44
C ALA A 246 -17.20 -7.08 -7.88
N SER A 247 -18.15 -7.57 -7.08
CA SER A 247 -19.60 -7.46 -7.32
C SER A 247 -20.19 -6.11 -6.87
N ALA A 248 -19.38 -5.16 -6.41
CA ALA A 248 -19.80 -3.90 -5.78
C ALA A 248 -20.75 -4.11 -4.57
N ARG A 249 -20.72 -5.30 -3.97
CA ARG A 249 -21.51 -5.62 -2.78
C ARG A 249 -21.01 -4.82 -1.60
N GLN A 250 -21.92 -4.06 -0.99
CA GLN A 250 -21.69 -3.41 0.29
C GLN A 250 -22.34 -4.22 1.41
N ILE A 251 -21.64 -4.37 2.53
CA ILE A 251 -22.13 -4.94 3.76
C ILE A 251 -22.15 -3.87 4.85
N GLY A 252 -23.12 -3.93 5.74
CA GLY A 252 -23.26 -2.94 6.81
C GLY A 252 -22.36 -3.22 8.00
N ALA A 253 -22.30 -2.26 8.94
CA ALA A 253 -21.53 -2.38 10.18
C ALA A 253 -21.83 -3.65 10.98
N TYR A 254 -23.05 -4.16 10.91
CA TYR A 254 -23.43 -5.40 11.58
C TYR A 254 -22.67 -6.61 11.00
N GLU A 255 -22.66 -6.75 9.68
CA GLU A 255 -21.97 -7.87 9.01
C GLU A 255 -20.44 -7.75 9.17
N LEU A 256 -19.87 -6.55 9.10
CA LEU A 256 -18.44 -6.34 9.37
C LEU A 256 -18.06 -6.83 10.77
N ARG A 257 -18.85 -6.47 11.81
CA ARG A 257 -18.62 -6.95 13.18
C ARG A 257 -18.82 -8.46 13.34
N LYS A 258 -19.83 -9.01 12.67
CA LYS A 258 -20.07 -10.46 12.65
C LYS A 258 -18.90 -11.22 12.04
N ASN A 259 -18.35 -10.70 10.92
CA ASN A 259 -17.17 -11.27 10.30
C ASN A 259 -15.93 -11.12 11.21
N ALA A 260 -15.77 -9.99 11.90
CA ALA A 260 -14.72 -9.82 12.91
C ALA A 260 -14.80 -10.90 14.00
N THR A 261 -15.98 -11.13 14.58
CA THR A 261 -16.18 -12.20 15.60
C THR A 261 -15.81 -13.58 15.07
N LYS A 262 -16.20 -13.90 13.83
CA LYS A 262 -15.88 -15.18 13.20
C LYS A 262 -14.40 -15.38 12.97
N LEU A 263 -13.69 -14.31 12.67
CA LEU A 263 -12.28 -14.31 12.28
C LEU A 263 -11.33 -14.09 13.45
N ASP A 264 -11.83 -13.60 14.60
CA ASP A 264 -11.04 -13.26 15.78
C ASP A 264 -9.99 -14.31 16.17
N PRO A 265 -10.29 -15.63 16.12
CA PRO A 265 -9.27 -16.65 16.42
C PRO A 265 -8.09 -16.70 15.47
N HIS A 266 -8.21 -16.11 14.29
CA HIS A 266 -7.13 -16.06 13.29
C HIS A 266 -6.21 -14.85 13.42
N PHE A 267 -6.61 -13.84 14.20
CA PHE A 267 -5.85 -12.58 14.33
C PHE A 267 -5.40 -12.38 15.78
N ASP A 268 -4.27 -11.75 15.97
CA ASP A 268 -3.66 -11.47 17.28
C ASP A 268 -3.70 -9.97 17.64
N PHE A 269 -4.59 -9.24 16.99
CA PHE A 269 -4.86 -7.83 17.24
C PHE A 269 -6.38 -7.56 17.21
N ASP A 270 -6.79 -6.37 17.66
CA ASP A 270 -8.21 -5.97 17.76
C ASP A 270 -8.88 -5.81 16.37
N LEU A 271 -9.39 -6.91 15.83
CA LEU A 271 -10.14 -6.93 14.57
C LEU A 271 -11.52 -6.24 14.71
N HIS A 272 -12.11 -6.23 15.91
CA HIS A 272 -13.35 -5.51 16.19
C HIS A 272 -13.16 -3.99 16.15
N GLY A 273 -12.05 -3.49 16.72
CA GLY A 273 -11.65 -2.11 16.60
C GLY A 273 -11.39 -1.71 15.14
N LEU A 274 -10.77 -2.57 14.36
CA LEU A 274 -10.61 -2.33 12.91
C LEU A 274 -11.99 -2.27 12.23
N ALA A 275 -12.90 -3.21 12.52
CA ALA A 275 -14.25 -3.23 11.95
C ALA A 275 -15.10 -2.01 12.32
N ALA A 276 -14.77 -1.29 13.40
CA ALA A 276 -15.46 -0.06 13.81
C ALA A 276 -14.93 1.20 13.11
N ARG A 277 -13.76 1.15 12.49
CA ARG A 277 -13.05 2.33 11.93
C ARG A 277 -13.28 2.57 10.43
N TRP A 278 -14.11 1.79 9.77
CA TRP A 278 -14.40 2.02 8.36
C TRP A 278 -15.19 3.31 8.13
N TYR A 279 -14.99 3.93 6.99
CA TYR A 279 -15.76 5.09 6.57
C TYR A 279 -16.01 5.04 5.05
N LEU A 280 -17.13 5.65 4.64
CA LEU A 280 -17.52 5.81 3.23
C LEU A 280 -17.30 7.24 2.74
N GLY A 281 -16.69 8.08 3.56
CA GLY A 281 -16.50 9.49 3.28
C GLY A 281 -15.51 9.77 2.17
N ARG A 282 -15.69 10.92 1.51
CA ARG A 282 -14.71 11.46 0.58
C ARG A 282 -13.83 12.45 1.35
N ASP A 283 -12.59 12.08 1.56
CA ASP A 283 -11.54 12.88 2.20
C ASP A 283 -10.59 13.51 1.16
N TYR A 284 -11.05 13.62 -0.09
CA TYR A 284 -10.30 14.08 -1.24
C TYR A 284 -11.17 14.95 -2.18
N ASP A 285 -10.52 15.74 -3.05
CA ASP A 285 -11.21 16.45 -4.13
C ASP A 285 -11.70 15.46 -5.20
N PRO A 286 -13.00 15.29 -5.41
CA PRO A 286 -13.53 14.39 -6.41
C PRO A 286 -13.46 14.96 -7.84
N ASN A 287 -13.10 16.24 -8.01
CA ASN A 287 -13.06 16.93 -9.31
C ASN A 287 -11.72 16.78 -10.04
N VAL A 288 -10.89 15.84 -9.61
CA VAL A 288 -9.62 15.53 -10.27
C VAL A 288 -9.83 14.45 -11.33
N ALA A 289 -8.90 14.39 -12.29
CA ALA A 289 -8.98 13.41 -13.37
C ALA A 289 -8.68 11.98 -12.86
N VAL A 290 -9.42 11.02 -13.41
CA VAL A 290 -9.15 9.58 -13.25
C VAL A 290 -7.83 9.22 -13.93
N LEU A 291 -7.01 8.42 -13.29
CA LEU A 291 -5.77 7.93 -13.85
C LEU A 291 -6.06 6.86 -14.90
N ARG A 292 -5.49 7.06 -16.08
CA ARG A 292 -5.62 6.17 -17.23
C ARG A 292 -4.23 5.89 -17.80
N ASP A 293 -4.11 4.82 -18.56
CA ASP A 293 -2.82 4.48 -19.19
C ASP A 293 -2.29 5.58 -20.12
N ASP A 294 -3.20 6.37 -20.72
CA ASP A 294 -2.93 7.53 -21.56
C ASP A 294 -2.99 8.88 -20.85
N PHE A 295 -2.85 8.88 -19.51
CA PHE A 295 -2.92 10.10 -18.70
C PHE A 295 -1.85 11.12 -19.13
N PRO A 296 -2.20 12.39 -19.40
CA PRO A 296 -1.25 13.38 -19.91
C PRO A 296 -0.18 13.74 -18.87
N GLU A 297 1.10 13.71 -19.27
CA GLU A 297 2.23 14.04 -18.39
C GLU A 297 2.12 15.41 -17.72
N GLY A 298 1.64 16.44 -18.44
CA GLY A 298 1.50 17.79 -17.91
C GLY A 298 0.44 17.98 -16.84
N GLN A 299 -0.38 16.96 -16.54
CA GLN A 299 -1.44 17.01 -15.53
C GLN A 299 -1.03 16.38 -14.18
N THR A 300 0.16 15.80 -14.12
CA THR A 300 0.69 15.26 -12.88
C THR A 300 1.05 16.39 -11.91
N PRO A 301 0.60 16.38 -10.64
CA PRO A 301 0.96 17.40 -9.67
C PRO A 301 2.48 17.55 -9.53
N LYS A 302 2.96 18.78 -9.42
CA LYS A 302 4.39 19.06 -9.22
C LYS A 302 4.94 18.27 -8.03
N GLY A 303 6.03 17.54 -8.25
CA GLY A 303 6.68 16.72 -7.23
C GLY A 303 6.22 15.25 -7.20
N ALA A 304 5.15 14.89 -7.91
CA ALA A 304 4.79 13.49 -8.15
C ALA A 304 5.72 12.82 -9.18
N ASP A 305 6.32 13.62 -10.07
CA ASP A 305 7.15 13.16 -11.20
C ASP A 305 8.38 12.35 -10.76
N ARG A 306 8.96 12.63 -9.61
CA ARG A 306 10.16 11.92 -9.12
C ARG A 306 9.91 10.45 -8.82
N HIS A 307 8.67 10.05 -8.57
CA HIS A 307 8.30 8.72 -8.12
C HIS A 307 7.25 8.03 -9.01
N ASN A 308 6.60 8.79 -9.90
CA ASN A 308 5.63 8.30 -10.88
C ASN A 308 6.13 8.45 -12.32
N VAL A 309 7.42 8.43 -12.54
CA VAL A 309 7.97 8.53 -13.90
C VAL A 309 7.39 7.40 -14.74
N ARG A 310 6.66 7.76 -15.81
CA ARG A 310 6.51 6.84 -16.94
C ARG A 310 7.90 6.40 -17.30
N CYS A 311 8.18 5.15 -17.09
CA CYS A 311 9.45 4.60 -17.48
C CYS A 311 9.46 4.52 -18.99
N GLU A 312 10.15 5.41 -19.67
CA GLU A 312 10.31 5.46 -21.12
C GLU A 312 11.72 5.04 -21.51
N GLY A 313 11.82 4.29 -22.60
CA GLY A 313 13.10 3.89 -23.18
C GLY A 313 13.40 2.39 -23.10
N PRO A 314 14.51 1.96 -23.72
CA PRO A 314 14.86 0.54 -23.87
C PRO A 314 15.11 -0.16 -22.52
N ASP A 315 15.56 0.58 -21.52
CA ASP A 315 15.91 0.07 -20.19
C ASP A 315 14.77 0.19 -19.19
N CYS A 316 13.57 0.59 -19.63
CA CYS A 316 12.41 0.67 -18.75
C CYS A 316 11.94 -0.73 -18.37
N PRO A 317 11.96 -1.10 -17.08
CA PRO A 317 11.47 -2.38 -16.63
C PRO A 317 9.94 -2.52 -16.73
N TYR A 318 9.22 -1.39 -16.88
CA TYR A 318 7.75 -1.33 -16.92
C TYR A 318 7.24 -1.10 -18.36
N ARG A 319 7.73 -1.80 -19.35
CA ARG A 319 7.18 -1.66 -20.70
C ARG A 319 5.71 -2.11 -20.72
N MET A 320 4.83 -1.14 -20.78
CA MET A 320 3.50 -1.39 -21.33
C MET A 320 3.67 -1.62 -22.85
N ARG A 321 3.30 -2.79 -23.32
CA ARG A 321 3.21 -3.11 -24.74
C ARG A 321 1.90 -2.62 -25.30
#